data_f9881a3d8310ccf435a4fc5e75bf5498
#
_entry.id   f9881a3d8310ccf435a4fc5e75bf5498
#
_cell.length_a   1.000
_cell.length_b   1.000
_cell.length_c   1.000
_cell.angle_alpha   90.00
_cell.angle_beta   90.00
_cell.angle_gamma   90.00
#
_symmetry.space_group_name_H-M   'P 1'
#
loop_
_entity.id
_entity.type
_entity.pdbx_description
1 polymer ?
#
loop_
_entity_poly.entity_id
_entity_poly.type
_entity_poly.pdbx_seq_one_letter_code
_entity_poly.pdbx_strand_id
1 'polypeptide(L)'
;VLFKDLGISDAQIAFWTSLIMWPWTIKFLWSPFLEIFRTKKFFVVTTQLLSGILFGLAALSLHLPSFFAVTIAVFAVVAFSGATHDIAADGVYMSELTTQDQAKYIGWQGAFYNLAKLVATGGLVWFAGWLYEGFSADGASSYDASVGSWTVVLLLLCVTLVALGLYHLRALPSGGSASEGRSLRDGLSGLREVIGAFFTKRHIWYYIAFIILYRLGEGFV
;
A
#
# COMPACT_ATOMS: atom_id res chain seq x y z
N VAL A 1 3.58 -7.55 14.71
CA VAL A 1 4.84 -8.15 15.19
C VAL A 1 5.82 -7.03 15.54
N LEU A 2 6.35 -6.19 14.60
CA LEU A 2 7.34 -5.14 14.85
C LEU A 2 7.11 -4.34 16.14
N PHE A 3 5.95 -3.69 16.28
CA PHE A 3 5.67 -2.85 17.45
C PHE A 3 5.49 -3.67 18.74
N LYS A 4 5.04 -4.92 18.63
CA LYS A 4 4.92 -5.82 19.78
C LYS A 4 6.30 -6.23 20.31
N ASP A 5 7.23 -6.53 19.42
CA ASP A 5 8.63 -6.87 19.77
C ASP A 5 9.37 -5.67 20.42
N LEU A 6 8.91 -4.44 20.12
CA LEU A 6 9.41 -3.20 20.72
C LEU A 6 8.60 -2.74 21.96
N GLY A 7 7.72 -3.60 22.50
CA GLY A 7 7.03 -3.39 23.79
C GLY A 7 5.78 -2.51 23.70
N ILE A 8 5.24 -2.24 22.52
CA ILE A 8 3.98 -1.48 22.36
C ILE A 8 2.78 -2.39 22.65
N SER A 9 1.81 -1.88 23.40
CA SER A 9 0.61 -2.63 23.76
C SER A 9 -0.27 -2.98 22.57
N ASP A 10 -0.91 -4.16 22.62
CA ASP A 10 -1.82 -4.64 21.56
C ASP A 10 -2.96 -3.64 21.28
N ALA A 11 -3.47 -2.95 22.31
CA ALA A 11 -4.51 -1.93 22.16
C ALA A 11 -4.04 -0.72 21.33
N GLN A 12 -2.81 -0.22 21.57
CA GLN A 12 -2.23 0.86 20.79
C GLN A 12 -1.96 0.43 19.36
N ILE A 13 -1.42 -0.77 19.17
CA ILE A 13 -1.18 -1.34 17.84
C ILE A 13 -2.49 -1.42 17.06
N ALA A 14 -3.55 -2.03 17.65
CA ALA A 14 -4.85 -2.19 17.00
C ALA A 14 -5.47 -0.84 16.62
N PHE A 15 -5.45 0.14 17.53
CA PHE A 15 -6.00 1.47 17.28
C PHE A 15 -5.29 2.18 16.10
N TRP A 16 -3.97 2.29 16.16
CA TRP A 16 -3.21 3.03 15.14
C TRP A 16 -3.19 2.33 13.79
N THR A 17 -3.08 0.98 13.75
CA THR A 17 -3.14 0.25 12.49
C THR A 17 -4.51 0.35 11.83
N SER A 18 -5.60 0.40 12.61
CA SER A 18 -6.93 0.64 12.07
C SER A 18 -7.04 2.01 11.39
N LEU A 19 -6.45 3.06 11.98
CA LEU A 19 -6.42 4.39 11.38
C LEU A 19 -5.58 4.44 10.09
N ILE A 20 -4.46 3.73 10.07
CA ILE A 20 -3.57 3.65 8.89
C ILE A 20 -4.28 2.98 7.69
N MET A 21 -5.29 2.16 7.91
CA MET A 21 -6.06 1.53 6.84
C MET A 21 -7.07 2.45 6.15
N TRP A 22 -7.37 3.61 6.72
CA TRP A 22 -8.36 4.54 6.18
C TRP A 22 -8.10 4.99 4.73
N PRO A 23 -6.87 5.29 4.28
CA PRO A 23 -6.62 5.68 2.90
C PRO A 23 -7.19 4.71 1.87
N TRP A 24 -7.14 3.40 2.10
CA TRP A 24 -7.74 2.42 1.18
C TRP A 24 -9.27 2.51 1.13
N THR A 25 -9.90 2.90 2.24
CA THR A 25 -11.37 3.06 2.31
C THR A 25 -11.83 4.31 1.57
N ILE A 26 -11.08 5.40 1.67
CA ILE A 26 -11.47 6.71 1.13
C ILE A 26 -10.75 7.06 -0.18
N LYS A 27 -9.95 6.15 -0.75
CA LYS A 27 -9.15 6.38 -1.98
C LYS A 27 -9.98 6.86 -3.17
N PHE A 28 -11.27 6.53 -3.23
CA PHE A 28 -12.17 6.98 -4.29
C PHE A 28 -12.33 8.50 -4.34
N LEU A 29 -12.09 9.22 -3.23
CA LEU A 29 -12.20 10.67 -3.18
C LEU A 29 -11.16 11.40 -4.03
N TRP A 30 -9.94 10.84 -4.15
CA TRP A 30 -8.88 11.45 -4.96
C TRP A 30 -8.55 10.69 -6.24
N SER A 31 -9.15 9.53 -6.46
CA SER A 31 -8.98 8.76 -7.70
C SER A 31 -9.20 9.58 -8.97
N PRO A 32 -10.26 10.43 -9.11
CA PRO A 32 -10.47 11.24 -10.31
C PRO A 32 -9.37 12.26 -10.58
N PHE A 33 -8.68 12.72 -9.52
CA PHE A 33 -7.58 13.67 -9.69
C PHE A 33 -6.36 13.05 -10.36
N LEU A 34 -6.12 11.74 -10.16
CA LEU A 34 -5.02 11.03 -10.82
C LEU A 34 -5.20 10.96 -12.34
N GLU A 35 -6.46 11.00 -12.82
CA GLU A 35 -6.78 11.01 -14.24
C GLU A 35 -6.44 12.35 -14.92
N ILE A 36 -6.36 13.43 -14.14
CA ILE A 36 -6.25 14.80 -14.66
C ILE A 36 -4.79 15.27 -14.70
N PHE A 37 -4.01 14.96 -13.66
CA PHE A 37 -2.75 15.65 -13.44
C PHE A 37 -1.54 15.06 -14.16
N ARG A 38 -1.46 13.74 -14.32
CA ARG A 38 -0.30 13.06 -14.89
C ARG A 38 -0.67 11.69 -15.44
N THR A 39 0.30 11.03 -16.07
CA THR A 39 0.15 9.63 -16.49
C THR A 39 0.09 8.69 -15.29
N LYS A 40 -0.55 7.55 -15.43
CA LYS A 40 -0.61 6.53 -14.37
C LYS A 40 0.77 5.99 -14.01
N LYS A 41 1.65 5.84 -14.99
CA LYS A 41 3.07 5.52 -14.79
C LYS A 41 3.76 6.49 -13.83
N PHE A 42 3.52 7.80 -13.98
CA PHE A 42 4.10 8.80 -13.09
C PHE A 42 3.73 8.53 -11.63
N PHE A 43 2.45 8.25 -11.36
CA PHE A 43 2.01 7.96 -10.00
C PHE A 43 2.56 6.64 -9.48
N VAL A 44 2.57 5.56 -10.28
CA VAL A 44 3.15 4.26 -9.87
C VAL A 44 4.60 4.44 -9.44
N VAL A 45 5.42 5.07 -10.27
CA VAL A 45 6.84 5.25 -9.99
C VAL A 45 7.08 6.17 -8.79
N THR A 46 6.38 7.32 -8.76
CA THR A 46 6.56 8.29 -7.67
C THR A 46 6.16 7.70 -6.32
N THR A 47 5.05 6.98 -6.25
CA THR A 47 4.58 6.35 -5.01
C THR A 47 5.49 5.21 -4.56
N GLN A 48 6.07 4.43 -5.48
CA GLN A 48 7.05 3.40 -5.14
C GLN A 48 8.33 4.00 -4.57
N LEU A 49 8.89 5.02 -5.24
CA LEU A 49 10.09 5.70 -4.76
C LEU A 49 9.84 6.39 -3.42
N LEU A 50 8.70 7.08 -3.28
CA LEU A 50 8.30 7.72 -2.03
C LEU A 50 8.15 6.68 -0.90
N SER A 51 7.41 5.60 -1.14
CA SER A 51 7.23 4.53 -0.14
C SER A 51 8.56 3.88 0.23
N GLY A 52 9.46 3.67 -0.74
CA GLY A 52 10.79 3.16 -0.48
C GLY A 52 11.59 4.08 0.45
N ILE A 53 11.64 5.38 0.17
CA ILE A 53 12.29 6.37 1.04
C ILE A 53 11.65 6.38 2.43
N LEU A 54 10.32 6.33 2.51
CA LEU A 54 9.60 6.33 3.77
C LEU A 54 9.88 5.07 4.60
N PHE A 55 10.03 3.89 3.99
CA PHE A 55 10.49 2.70 4.74
C PHE A 55 11.91 2.87 5.28
N GLY A 56 12.80 3.53 4.54
CA GLY A 56 14.12 3.91 5.04
C GLY A 56 14.05 4.87 6.24
N LEU A 57 13.18 5.88 6.18
CA LEU A 57 12.94 6.79 7.31
C LEU A 57 12.31 6.05 8.50
N ALA A 58 11.39 5.12 8.28
CA ALA A 58 10.84 4.28 9.32
C ALA A 58 11.92 3.42 10.00
N ALA A 59 12.85 2.85 9.24
CA ALA A 59 13.99 2.11 9.77
C ALA A 59 14.84 2.98 10.71
N LEU A 60 15.18 4.20 10.29
CA LEU A 60 15.94 5.15 11.10
C LEU A 60 15.17 5.61 12.33
N SER A 61 13.84 5.75 12.22
CA SER A 61 13.01 6.20 13.33
C SER A 61 12.95 5.22 14.50
N LEU A 62 13.22 3.93 14.28
CA LEU A 62 13.24 2.92 15.36
C LEU A 62 14.30 3.20 16.43
N HIS A 63 15.35 3.95 16.09
CA HIS A 63 16.42 4.34 17.02
C HIS A 63 16.11 5.60 17.85
N LEU A 64 14.95 6.22 17.65
CA LEU A 64 14.55 7.44 18.36
C LEU A 64 13.81 7.11 19.67
N PRO A 65 13.94 7.93 20.72
CA PRO A 65 13.16 7.76 21.94
C PRO A 65 11.63 7.79 21.70
N SER A 66 11.19 8.57 20.69
CA SER A 66 9.79 8.70 20.28
C SER A 66 9.44 7.84 19.06
N PHE A 67 10.15 6.72 18.87
CA PHE A 67 10.07 5.88 17.66
C PHE A 67 8.63 5.54 17.25
N PHE A 68 7.78 5.19 18.20
CA PHE A 68 6.43 4.75 17.89
C PHE A 68 5.60 5.82 17.16
N ALA A 69 5.59 7.05 17.72
CA ALA A 69 4.84 8.15 17.11
C ALA A 69 5.38 8.53 15.71
N VAL A 70 6.72 8.58 15.58
CA VAL A 70 7.36 8.90 14.30
C VAL A 70 7.12 7.81 13.28
N THR A 71 7.28 6.53 13.64
CA THR A 71 7.06 5.41 12.72
C THR A 71 5.60 5.33 12.28
N ILE A 72 4.64 5.54 13.19
CA ILE A 72 3.21 5.59 12.86
C ILE A 72 2.90 6.74 11.88
N ALA A 73 3.47 7.93 12.11
CA ALA A 73 3.30 9.05 11.20
C ALA A 73 3.87 8.75 9.80
N VAL A 74 5.06 8.15 9.73
CA VAL A 74 5.66 7.71 8.46
C VAL A 74 4.79 6.65 7.79
N PHE A 75 4.30 5.65 8.52
CA PHE A 75 3.42 4.63 7.96
C PHE A 75 2.06 5.17 7.50
N ALA A 76 1.54 6.23 8.13
CA ALA A 76 0.35 6.92 7.62
C ALA A 76 0.61 7.51 6.22
N VAL A 77 1.77 8.12 5.99
CA VAL A 77 2.15 8.62 4.64
C VAL A 77 2.37 7.46 3.67
N VAL A 78 3.01 6.36 4.11
CA VAL A 78 3.14 5.12 3.29
C VAL A 78 1.77 4.60 2.89
N ALA A 79 0.78 4.64 3.78
CA ALA A 79 -0.58 4.18 3.51
C ALA A 79 -1.27 5.02 2.43
N PHE A 80 -1.16 6.36 2.47
CA PHE A 80 -1.66 7.23 1.41
C PHE A 80 -0.92 6.99 0.08
N SER A 81 0.40 6.83 0.14
CA SER A 81 1.21 6.48 -1.03
C SER A 81 0.80 5.14 -1.62
N GLY A 82 0.59 4.11 -0.78
CA GLY A 82 0.15 2.78 -1.19
C GLY A 82 -1.25 2.78 -1.80
N ALA A 83 -2.21 3.48 -1.19
CA ALA A 83 -3.55 3.60 -1.74
C ALA A 83 -3.56 4.34 -3.10
N THR A 84 -2.69 5.33 -3.27
CA THR A 84 -2.52 6.05 -4.55
C THR A 84 -1.83 5.16 -5.60
N HIS A 85 -0.81 4.40 -5.19
CA HIS A 85 -0.15 3.40 -6.03
C HIS A 85 -1.14 2.37 -6.58
N ASP A 86 -2.00 1.85 -5.71
CA ASP A 86 -3.03 0.86 -6.04
C ASP A 86 -3.97 1.38 -7.15
N ILE A 87 -4.51 2.61 -6.99
CA ILE A 87 -5.33 3.25 -8.03
C ILE A 87 -4.57 3.37 -9.36
N ALA A 88 -3.31 3.82 -9.30
CA ALA A 88 -2.51 4.05 -10.49
C ALA A 88 -2.13 2.74 -11.19
N ALA A 89 -1.79 1.70 -10.44
CA ALA A 89 -1.45 0.37 -10.97
C ALA A 89 -2.68 -0.28 -11.64
N ASP A 90 -3.84 -0.22 -11.00
CA ASP A 90 -5.10 -0.68 -11.60
C ASP A 90 -5.43 0.12 -12.87
N GLY A 91 -5.17 1.43 -12.87
CA GLY A 91 -5.34 2.28 -14.02
C GLY A 91 -4.43 1.90 -15.20
N VAL A 92 -3.15 1.55 -14.95
CA VAL A 92 -2.26 1.01 -15.99
C VAL A 92 -2.81 -0.30 -16.53
N TYR A 93 -3.18 -1.23 -15.66
CA TYR A 93 -3.75 -2.52 -16.02
C TYR A 93 -4.99 -2.37 -16.94
N MET A 94 -5.91 -1.47 -16.56
CA MET A 94 -7.13 -1.25 -17.33
C MET A 94 -6.91 -0.51 -18.67
N SER A 95 -5.91 0.36 -18.76
CA SER A 95 -5.65 1.16 -19.96
C SER A 95 -4.78 0.44 -21.00
N GLU A 96 -3.91 -0.46 -20.56
CA GLU A 96 -2.92 -1.12 -21.44
C GLU A 96 -3.37 -2.52 -21.89
N LEU A 97 -4.33 -3.13 -21.21
CA LEU A 97 -4.82 -4.47 -21.54
C LEU A 97 -6.22 -4.43 -22.13
N THR A 98 -6.45 -5.26 -23.16
CA THR A 98 -7.79 -5.51 -23.67
C THR A 98 -8.66 -6.21 -22.63
N THR A 99 -10.00 -6.10 -22.74
CA THR A 99 -10.93 -6.80 -21.84
C THR A 99 -10.67 -8.30 -21.79
N GLN A 100 -10.25 -8.89 -22.92
CA GLN A 100 -9.94 -10.31 -23.00
C GLN A 100 -8.64 -10.64 -22.23
N ASP A 101 -7.61 -9.80 -22.35
CA ASP A 101 -6.36 -9.99 -21.61
C ASP A 101 -6.55 -9.73 -20.11
N GLN A 102 -7.36 -8.74 -19.73
CA GLN A 102 -7.73 -8.51 -18.34
C GLN A 102 -8.36 -9.75 -17.71
N ALA A 103 -9.34 -10.36 -18.41
CA ALA A 103 -9.97 -11.60 -17.94
C ALA A 103 -8.98 -12.77 -17.84
N LYS A 104 -7.99 -12.84 -18.75
CA LYS A 104 -6.96 -13.89 -18.74
C LYS A 104 -5.97 -13.74 -17.58
N TYR A 105 -5.57 -12.51 -17.27
CA TYR A 105 -4.49 -12.23 -16.31
C TYR A 105 -4.97 -11.90 -14.88
N ILE A 106 -6.27 -11.73 -14.66
CA ILE A 106 -6.80 -11.40 -13.32
C ILE A 106 -6.45 -12.47 -12.27
N GLY A 107 -6.41 -13.74 -12.66
CA GLY A 107 -5.98 -14.83 -11.77
C GLY A 107 -4.51 -14.70 -11.32
N TRP A 108 -3.62 -14.26 -12.22
CA TRP A 108 -2.23 -14.00 -11.91
C TRP A 108 -2.05 -12.82 -10.96
N GLN A 109 -2.83 -11.74 -11.16
CA GLN A 109 -2.84 -10.59 -10.24
C GLN A 109 -3.18 -11.04 -8.81
N GLY A 110 -4.24 -11.84 -8.66
CA GLY A 110 -4.63 -12.40 -7.37
C GLY A 110 -3.57 -13.35 -6.77
N ALA A 111 -2.95 -14.19 -7.60
CA ALA A 111 -1.90 -15.10 -7.16
C ALA A 111 -0.67 -14.35 -6.65
N PHE A 112 -0.18 -13.34 -7.38
CA PHE A 112 0.95 -12.51 -6.95
C PHE A 112 0.63 -11.66 -5.72
N TYR A 113 -0.60 -11.15 -5.61
CA TYR A 113 -1.04 -10.46 -4.38
C TYR A 113 -0.95 -11.37 -3.16
N ASN A 114 -1.47 -12.61 -3.26
CA ASN A 114 -1.42 -13.56 -2.16
C ASN A 114 0.02 -14.01 -1.85
N LEU A 115 0.85 -14.20 -2.88
CA LEU A 115 2.28 -14.51 -2.70
C LEU A 115 3.00 -13.36 -1.96
N ALA A 116 2.78 -12.12 -2.37
CA ALA A 116 3.35 -10.95 -1.71
C ALA A 116 2.89 -10.84 -0.25
N LYS A 117 1.60 -11.11 0.01
CA LYS A 117 1.04 -11.16 1.38
C LYS A 117 1.74 -12.24 2.21
N LEU A 118 1.92 -13.44 1.67
CA LEU A 118 2.61 -14.54 2.36
C LEU A 118 4.06 -14.18 2.69
N VAL A 119 4.79 -13.60 1.72
CA VAL A 119 6.16 -13.13 1.93
C VAL A 119 6.21 -12.04 3.00
N ALA A 120 5.30 -11.08 2.95
CA ALA A 120 5.29 -9.96 3.90
C ALA A 120 4.92 -10.41 5.33
N THR A 121 3.90 -11.25 5.49
CA THR A 121 3.39 -11.66 6.82
C THR A 121 4.10 -12.88 7.41
N GLY A 122 4.68 -13.73 6.57
CA GLY A 122 5.43 -14.92 6.99
C GLY A 122 6.93 -14.77 6.77
N GLY A 123 7.35 -14.55 5.53
CA GLY A 123 8.77 -14.54 5.15
C GLY A 123 9.57 -13.44 5.84
N LEU A 124 9.09 -12.19 5.81
CA LEU A 124 9.81 -11.08 6.46
C LEU A 124 9.78 -11.17 8.00
N VAL A 125 8.71 -11.68 8.57
CA VAL A 125 8.63 -11.93 10.02
C VAL A 125 9.58 -13.03 10.45
N TRP A 126 9.63 -14.13 9.69
CA TRP A 126 10.61 -15.19 9.92
C TRP A 126 12.05 -14.67 9.79
N PHE A 127 12.33 -13.87 8.76
CA PHE A 127 13.64 -13.28 8.55
C PHE A 127 14.03 -12.32 9.70
N ALA A 128 13.09 -11.51 10.20
CA ALA A 128 13.32 -10.68 11.38
C ALA A 128 13.67 -11.53 12.62
N GLY A 129 12.98 -12.65 12.83
CA GLY A 129 13.29 -13.59 13.93
C GLY A 129 14.67 -14.21 13.80
N TRP A 130 15.06 -14.63 12.61
CA TRP A 130 16.40 -15.15 12.34
C TRP A 130 17.51 -14.12 12.62
N LEU A 131 17.31 -12.87 12.20
CA LEU A 131 18.23 -11.76 12.51
C LEU A 131 18.31 -11.48 14.01
N TYR A 132 17.16 -11.50 14.69
CA TYR A 132 17.08 -11.31 16.13
C TYR A 132 17.92 -12.35 16.90
N GLU A 133 17.82 -13.62 16.52
CA GLU A 133 18.63 -14.71 17.11
C GLU A 133 20.12 -14.46 16.89
N GLY A 134 20.54 -14.04 15.68
CA GLY A 134 21.91 -13.69 15.36
C GLY A 134 22.44 -12.55 16.23
N PHE A 135 21.72 -11.43 16.30
CA PHE A 135 22.13 -10.28 17.12
C PHE A 135 22.17 -10.60 18.63
N SER A 136 21.24 -11.42 19.11
CA SER A 136 21.22 -11.86 20.51
C SER A 136 22.40 -12.77 20.83
N ALA A 137 22.79 -13.64 19.91
CA ALA A 137 23.98 -14.50 20.06
C ALA A 137 25.28 -13.69 20.09
N ASP A 138 25.34 -12.57 19.39
CA ASP A 138 26.46 -11.61 19.40
C ASP A 138 26.48 -10.70 20.63
N GLY A 139 25.55 -10.90 21.59
CA GLY A 139 25.53 -10.20 22.88
C GLY A 139 24.70 -8.92 22.91
N ALA A 140 23.89 -8.64 21.89
CA ALA A 140 22.95 -7.50 21.95
C ALA A 140 21.86 -7.74 23.00
N SER A 141 21.38 -6.65 23.61
CA SER A 141 20.17 -6.73 24.45
C SER A 141 18.95 -7.16 23.61
N SER A 142 17.93 -7.74 24.25
CA SER A 142 16.71 -8.14 23.54
C SER A 142 16.06 -6.97 22.80
N TYR A 143 16.12 -5.76 23.36
CA TYR A 143 15.59 -4.56 22.71
C TYR A 143 16.44 -4.18 21.49
N ASP A 144 17.77 -4.11 21.63
CA ASP A 144 18.67 -3.74 20.52
C ASP A 144 18.61 -4.78 19.39
N ALA A 145 18.53 -6.06 19.72
CA ALA A 145 18.35 -7.14 18.74
C ALA A 145 17.02 -6.98 17.97
N SER A 146 15.93 -6.61 18.65
CA SER A 146 14.64 -6.32 18.01
C SER A 146 14.72 -5.08 17.10
N VAL A 147 15.28 -3.98 17.57
CA VAL A 147 15.48 -2.77 16.77
C VAL A 147 16.36 -3.06 15.56
N GLY A 148 17.48 -3.76 15.73
CA GLY A 148 18.39 -4.11 14.64
C GLY A 148 17.73 -4.98 13.58
N SER A 149 17.04 -6.03 13.99
CA SER A 149 16.36 -6.96 13.06
C SER A 149 15.29 -6.25 12.22
N TRP A 150 14.43 -5.44 12.84
CA TRP A 150 13.40 -4.68 12.12
C TRP A 150 13.97 -3.55 11.27
N THR A 151 15.07 -2.94 11.68
CA THR A 151 15.80 -1.96 10.87
C THR A 151 16.25 -2.59 9.55
N VAL A 152 16.86 -3.77 9.60
CA VAL A 152 17.29 -4.49 8.39
C VAL A 152 16.10 -4.84 7.49
N VAL A 153 14.99 -5.33 8.05
CA VAL A 153 13.78 -5.65 7.26
C VAL A 153 13.21 -4.41 6.58
N LEU A 154 13.10 -3.28 7.28
CA LEU A 154 12.59 -2.03 6.70
C LEU A 154 13.53 -1.47 5.63
N LEU A 155 14.84 -1.57 5.82
CA LEU A 155 15.82 -1.20 4.78
C LEU A 155 15.76 -2.13 3.56
N LEU A 156 15.51 -3.42 3.75
CA LEU A 156 15.29 -4.35 2.64
C LEU A 156 14.05 -3.92 1.82
N LEU A 157 12.96 -3.54 2.47
CA LEU A 157 11.77 -3.01 1.80
C LEU A 157 12.07 -1.68 1.08
N CYS A 158 12.84 -0.79 1.71
CA CYS A 158 13.31 0.44 1.10
C CYS A 158 14.03 0.17 -0.22
N VAL A 159 15.07 -0.67 -0.19
CA VAL A 159 15.89 -1.01 -1.38
C VAL A 159 15.02 -1.68 -2.44
N THR A 160 14.16 -2.61 -2.06
CA THR A 160 13.26 -3.31 -2.98
C THR A 160 12.33 -2.35 -3.70
N LEU A 161 11.65 -1.46 -2.98
CA LEU A 161 10.71 -0.51 -3.59
C LEU A 161 11.41 0.54 -4.45
N VAL A 162 12.58 1.02 -4.03
CA VAL A 162 13.39 1.95 -4.84
C VAL A 162 13.86 1.26 -6.12
N ALA A 163 14.36 0.03 -6.02
CA ALA A 163 14.82 -0.74 -7.19
C ALA A 163 13.65 -1.01 -8.16
N LEU A 164 12.46 -1.40 -7.65
CA LEU A 164 11.26 -1.57 -8.47
C LEU A 164 10.81 -0.25 -9.10
N GLY A 165 10.83 0.86 -8.36
CA GLY A 165 10.49 2.18 -8.90
C GLY A 165 11.43 2.59 -10.05
N LEU A 166 12.74 2.38 -9.89
CA LEU A 166 13.73 2.62 -10.94
C LEU A 166 13.56 1.69 -12.16
N TYR A 167 13.24 0.43 -11.92
CA TYR A 167 12.89 -0.52 -12.99
C TYR A 167 11.65 -0.07 -13.75
N HIS A 168 10.59 0.33 -13.06
CA HIS A 168 9.34 0.77 -13.66
C HIS A 168 9.45 2.10 -14.42
N LEU A 169 10.44 2.93 -14.10
CA LEU A 169 10.76 4.10 -14.95
C LEU A 169 11.03 3.72 -16.41
N ARG A 170 11.60 2.54 -16.65
CA ARG A 170 11.92 2.06 -18.00
C ARG A 170 10.90 1.06 -18.53
N ALA A 171 10.47 0.11 -17.70
CA ALA A 171 9.69 -1.04 -18.14
C ALA A 171 8.18 -0.78 -18.23
N LEU A 172 7.62 0.14 -17.42
CA LEU A 172 6.18 0.35 -17.37
C LEU A 172 5.72 1.24 -18.53
N PRO A 173 4.62 0.90 -19.22
CA PRO A 173 3.97 1.78 -20.20
C PRO A 173 3.33 2.99 -19.51
N SER A 174 2.95 4.01 -20.29
CA SER A 174 2.42 5.28 -19.75
C SER A 174 1.12 5.16 -18.99
N GLY A 175 0.31 4.15 -19.31
CA GLY A 175 -1.00 3.96 -18.69
C GLY A 175 -2.03 5.03 -19.11
N GLY A 176 -1.96 5.46 -20.36
CA GLY A 176 -2.78 6.53 -20.90
C GLY A 176 -2.13 7.92 -20.80
N SER A 177 -2.61 8.87 -21.60
CA SER A 177 -2.18 10.27 -21.57
C SER A 177 -2.85 11.00 -20.40
N ALA A 178 -2.12 11.92 -19.78
CA ALA A 178 -2.74 12.95 -18.95
C ALA A 178 -3.76 13.72 -19.82
N SER A 179 -4.94 13.98 -19.30
CA SER A 179 -5.95 14.75 -20.05
C SER A 179 -5.53 16.21 -20.07
N GLU A 180 -4.92 16.65 -21.20
CA GLU A 180 -4.58 18.05 -21.37
C GLU A 180 -5.83 18.94 -21.27
N GLY A 181 -5.76 19.97 -20.44
CA GLY A 181 -6.80 21.00 -20.32
C GLY A 181 -7.93 20.72 -19.31
N ARG A 182 -7.91 19.62 -18.56
CA ARG A 182 -8.87 19.41 -17.46
C ARG A 182 -8.46 20.16 -16.20
N SER A 183 -9.45 20.78 -15.52
CA SER A 183 -9.26 21.53 -14.29
C SER A 183 -9.65 20.71 -13.05
N LEU A 184 -9.30 21.21 -11.84
CA LEU A 184 -9.79 20.64 -10.57
C LEU A 184 -11.31 20.56 -10.51
N ARG A 185 -11.99 21.54 -11.13
CA ARG A 185 -13.46 21.58 -11.20
C ARG A 185 -14.01 20.43 -12.01
N ASP A 186 -13.33 20.03 -13.08
CA ASP A 186 -13.70 18.88 -13.92
C ASP A 186 -13.53 17.56 -13.14
N GLY A 187 -12.51 17.47 -12.29
CA GLY A 187 -12.35 16.32 -11.39
C GLY A 187 -13.47 16.17 -10.37
N LEU A 188 -13.87 17.29 -9.76
CA LEU A 188 -14.98 17.29 -8.80
C LEU A 188 -16.34 17.01 -9.46
N SER A 189 -16.59 17.58 -10.65
CA SER A 189 -17.81 17.27 -11.41
C SER A 189 -17.84 15.80 -11.84
N GLY A 190 -16.72 15.26 -12.31
CA GLY A 190 -16.57 13.84 -12.65
C GLY A 190 -16.81 12.92 -11.45
N LEU A 191 -16.29 13.27 -10.27
CA LEU A 191 -16.56 12.51 -9.05
C LEU A 191 -18.06 12.47 -8.72
N ARG A 192 -18.74 13.62 -8.81
CA ARG A 192 -20.19 13.73 -8.60
C ARG A 192 -20.98 12.88 -9.61
N GLU A 193 -20.59 12.92 -10.88
CA GLU A 193 -21.22 12.11 -11.93
C GLU A 193 -21.01 10.61 -11.69
N VAL A 194 -19.80 10.20 -11.35
CA VAL A 194 -19.47 8.78 -11.07
C VAL A 194 -20.27 8.28 -9.86
N ILE A 195 -20.31 9.04 -8.77
CA ILE A 195 -21.11 8.67 -7.58
C ILE A 195 -22.61 8.60 -7.95
N GLY A 196 -23.13 9.60 -8.67
CA GLY A 196 -24.52 9.60 -9.14
C GLY A 196 -24.83 8.39 -10.02
N ALA A 197 -23.99 8.15 -11.03
CA ALA A 197 -24.14 7.02 -11.95
C ALA A 197 -24.02 5.66 -11.22
N PHE A 198 -23.20 5.57 -10.16
CA PHE A 198 -23.07 4.34 -9.38
C PHE A 198 -24.39 3.99 -8.67
N PHE A 199 -24.99 4.97 -7.97
CA PHE A 199 -26.23 4.73 -7.22
C PHE A 199 -27.49 4.62 -8.08
N THR A 200 -27.44 5.06 -9.34
CA THR A 200 -28.54 4.90 -10.31
C THR A 200 -28.50 3.56 -11.08
N LYS A 201 -27.45 2.76 -10.91
CA LYS A 201 -27.35 1.44 -11.55
C LYS A 201 -28.49 0.52 -11.08
N ARG A 202 -29.08 -0.19 -12.04
CA ARG A 202 -30.09 -1.21 -11.75
C ARG A 202 -29.52 -2.26 -10.78
N HIS A 203 -30.26 -2.57 -9.73
CA HIS A 203 -29.89 -3.55 -8.72
C HIS A 203 -28.66 -3.22 -7.87
N ILE A 204 -28.19 -1.96 -7.82
CA ILE A 204 -26.98 -1.56 -7.07
C ILE A 204 -27.05 -1.98 -5.60
N TRP A 205 -28.23 -1.90 -4.97
CA TRP A 205 -28.42 -2.28 -3.58
C TRP A 205 -28.21 -3.77 -3.31
N TYR A 206 -28.53 -4.63 -4.29
CA TYR A 206 -28.20 -6.06 -4.18
C TYR A 206 -26.70 -6.30 -4.27
N TYR A 207 -25.98 -5.57 -5.13
CA TYR A 207 -24.52 -5.65 -5.20
C TYR A 207 -23.86 -5.15 -3.91
N ILE A 208 -24.34 -4.04 -3.34
CA ILE A 208 -23.84 -3.51 -2.09
C ILE A 208 -24.08 -4.52 -0.95
N ALA A 209 -25.31 -5.05 -0.83
CA ALA A 209 -25.62 -6.06 0.17
C ALA A 209 -24.77 -7.32 0.01
N PHE A 210 -24.58 -7.80 -1.23
CA PHE A 210 -23.71 -8.93 -1.50
C PHE A 210 -22.26 -8.66 -1.07
N ILE A 211 -21.70 -7.50 -1.41
CA ILE A 211 -20.32 -7.14 -1.04
C ILE A 211 -20.17 -7.08 0.49
N ILE A 212 -21.14 -6.48 1.19
CA ILE A 212 -21.12 -6.40 2.66
C ILE A 212 -21.17 -7.80 3.27
N LEU A 213 -22.08 -8.66 2.83
CA LEU A 213 -22.23 -10.02 3.34
C LEU A 213 -20.99 -10.88 3.04
N TYR A 214 -20.42 -10.74 1.87
CA TYR A 214 -19.20 -11.43 1.48
C TYR A 214 -18.01 -11.03 2.38
N ARG A 215 -17.84 -9.71 2.60
CA ARG A 215 -16.78 -9.18 3.45
C ARG A 215 -16.94 -9.56 4.92
N LEU A 216 -18.18 -9.63 5.41
CA LEU A 216 -18.42 -10.12 6.76
C LEU A 216 -17.99 -11.60 6.90
N GLY A 217 -18.25 -12.43 5.86
CA GLY A 217 -17.80 -13.83 5.85
C GLY A 217 -16.26 -13.96 5.87
N GLU A 218 -15.53 -13.13 5.12
CA GLU A 218 -14.06 -13.12 5.15
C GLU A 218 -13.46 -12.66 6.49
N GLY A 219 -14.17 -11.81 7.23
CA GLY A 219 -13.71 -11.30 8.53
C GLY A 219 -13.83 -12.29 9.70
N PHE A 220 -14.54 -13.40 9.51
CA PHE A 220 -14.72 -14.46 10.52
C PHE A 220 -13.84 -15.70 10.27
N VAL A 221 -13.04 -15.73 9.22
CA VAL A 221 -12.08 -16.78 8.88
C VAL A 221 -10.66 -16.27 9.07
#